data_a5bccc9db08c6b14e30992b6bba9f942
#
_entry.id   a5bccc9db08c6b14e30992b6bba9f942
#
_cell.length_a   1.000
_cell.length_b   1.000
_cell.length_c   1.000
_cell.angle_alpha   90.00
_cell.angle_beta   90.00
_cell.angle_gamma   90.00
#
_symmetry.space_group_name_H-M   'P 1'
#
loop_
_entity.id
_entity.type
_entity.pdbx_description
1 polymer ?
#
loop_
_entity_poly.entity_id
_entity_poly.type
_entity_poly.pdbx_seq_one_letter_code
_entity_poly.pdbx_strand_id
1 'polypeptide(L)'
;DCYFRDMWLVVNSLATLIVTDSNPYADWQINAILTEFSLSLCMAAKNIKGFANGNYDRDAILSELVARKHMANAKAEIKAKRTKINDIPAIIAGEPSDKAFLYIHGKMGYKEEAYYFAQYACPQGYQVIAIDLPEHGDRKNSKEKLLPWMAAPEIKRTYELLSERYSSISVCAVSIGAWFSMLALQDKKIDKAMFISPIVDMEKLICTMMEWAGVTEEELAERIKIPTDFGETLNWNYLSWVRKNPYKWDKPTDIIYGGKDNMTPRETIEKFSKSCATTLTVMEKGEHWFHTPEQMKVLNRWMKANVQGCIYDN
;
A
#
# COMPACT_ATOMS: atom_id res chain seq x y z
N ASP A 1 -16.06 -5.82 32.04
CA ASP A 1 -15.58 -7.20 32.31
C ASP A 1 -15.48 -8.08 31.05
N CYS A 2 -16.36 -8.00 30.08
CA CYS A 2 -16.22 -8.68 28.78
C CYS A 2 -15.00 -8.20 28.01
N TYR A 3 -14.68 -6.93 28.07
CA TYR A 3 -13.57 -6.27 27.38
C TYR A 3 -12.20 -6.85 27.76
N PHE A 4 -11.94 -7.06 29.04
CA PHE A 4 -10.71 -7.66 29.55
C PHE A 4 -10.59 -9.15 29.18
N ARG A 5 -11.71 -9.87 29.17
CA ARG A 5 -11.75 -11.29 28.83
C ARG A 5 -11.42 -11.53 27.34
N ASP A 6 -11.96 -10.70 26.46
CA ASP A 6 -11.77 -10.87 25.02
C ASP A 6 -10.38 -10.42 24.58
N MET A 7 -9.84 -9.38 25.23
CA MET A 7 -8.45 -8.96 25.08
C MET A 7 -7.48 -10.05 25.60
N TRP A 8 -7.78 -10.69 26.72
CA TRP A 8 -7.00 -11.79 27.29
C TRP A 8 -7.02 -13.04 26.39
N LEU A 9 -8.15 -13.36 25.76
CA LEU A 9 -8.29 -14.45 24.79
C LEU A 9 -7.45 -14.22 23.52
N VAL A 10 -7.41 -12.99 23.02
CA VAL A 10 -6.57 -12.62 21.86
C VAL A 10 -5.09 -12.73 22.22
N VAL A 11 -4.68 -12.21 23.36
CA VAL A 11 -3.29 -12.30 23.85
C VAL A 11 -2.87 -13.76 24.10
N ASN A 12 -3.73 -14.58 24.71
CA ASN A 12 -3.42 -16.00 24.91
C ASN A 12 -3.42 -16.83 23.63
N SER A 13 -4.29 -16.54 22.67
CA SER A 13 -4.29 -17.21 21.38
C SER A 13 -3.01 -16.89 20.60
N LEU A 14 -2.50 -15.66 20.71
CA LEU A 14 -1.22 -15.25 20.14
C LEU A 14 -0.02 -15.86 20.89
N ALA A 15 -0.05 -15.89 22.21
CA ALA A 15 0.97 -16.53 23.02
C ALA A 15 1.05 -18.05 22.72
N THR A 16 -0.10 -18.70 22.52
CA THR A 16 -0.16 -20.12 22.12
C THR A 16 0.40 -20.32 20.70
N LEU A 17 0.13 -19.44 19.75
CA LEU A 17 0.69 -19.47 18.40
C LEU A 17 2.22 -19.25 18.39
N ILE A 18 2.72 -18.41 19.28
CA ILE A 18 4.17 -18.16 19.45
C ILE A 18 4.87 -19.34 20.10
N VAL A 19 4.21 -20.04 21.01
CA VAL A 19 4.80 -21.17 21.79
C VAL A 19 4.71 -22.51 21.06
N THR A 20 3.72 -22.72 20.20
CA THR A 20 3.51 -24.03 19.50
C THR A 20 4.31 -24.19 18.21
N ASP A 21 4.82 -23.11 17.67
CA ASP A 21 5.71 -23.17 16.48
C ASP A 21 7.16 -23.15 16.99
N SER A 22 7.80 -24.31 17.19
CA SER A 22 9.20 -24.57 17.62
C SER A 22 10.10 -23.31 17.54
N ASN A 23 9.95 -22.43 18.51
CA ASN A 23 10.29 -21.03 18.35
C ASN A 23 11.74 -20.73 18.72
N PRO A 24 12.55 -20.14 17.83
CA PRO A 24 13.94 -19.77 18.09
C PRO A 24 14.12 -18.40 18.77
N TYR A 25 13.05 -17.73 19.23
CA TYR A 25 13.19 -16.38 19.76
C TYR A 25 13.62 -16.36 21.23
N ALA A 26 14.58 -15.51 21.56
CA ALA A 26 14.98 -15.26 22.94
C ALA A 26 13.84 -14.54 23.71
N ASP A 27 13.73 -14.76 25.03
CA ASP A 27 12.67 -14.19 25.88
C ASP A 27 12.49 -12.67 25.77
N TRP A 28 13.55 -11.93 25.50
CA TRP A 28 13.48 -10.48 25.29
C TRP A 28 12.79 -10.09 23.98
N GLN A 29 12.91 -10.90 22.94
CA GLN A 29 12.23 -10.70 21.66
C GLN A 29 10.74 -10.98 21.79
N ILE A 30 10.36 -12.00 22.55
CA ILE A 30 8.97 -12.32 22.87
C ILE A 30 8.34 -11.17 23.68
N ASN A 31 9.06 -10.65 24.69
CA ASN A 31 8.59 -9.52 25.49
C ASN A 31 8.51 -8.22 24.69
N ALA A 32 9.43 -7.95 23.77
CA ALA A 32 9.37 -6.80 22.86
C ALA A 32 8.16 -6.90 21.93
N ILE A 33 7.91 -8.07 21.34
CA ILE A 33 6.76 -8.35 20.48
C ILE A 33 5.45 -8.20 21.26
N LEU A 34 5.35 -8.73 22.48
CA LEU A 34 4.17 -8.62 23.33
C LEU A 34 3.91 -7.17 23.78
N THR A 35 4.97 -6.40 24.06
CA THR A 35 4.86 -4.98 24.44
C THR A 35 4.43 -4.12 23.25
N GLU A 36 5.04 -4.32 22.09
CA GLU A 36 4.68 -3.61 20.85
C GLU A 36 3.26 -3.99 20.38
N PHE A 37 2.87 -5.25 20.61
CA PHE A 37 1.54 -5.76 20.37
C PHE A 37 0.50 -5.12 21.30
N SER A 38 0.75 -5.04 22.60
CA SER A 38 -0.14 -4.40 23.57
C SER A 38 -0.32 -2.91 23.27
N LEU A 39 0.76 -2.21 22.90
CA LEU A 39 0.72 -0.81 22.46
C LEU A 39 -0.06 -0.66 21.15
N SER A 40 0.15 -1.54 20.18
CA SER A 40 -0.57 -1.54 18.90
C SER A 40 -2.06 -1.84 19.08
N LEU A 41 -2.42 -2.77 19.97
CA LEU A 41 -3.81 -3.04 20.34
C LEU A 41 -4.48 -1.83 21.01
N CYS A 42 -3.78 -1.17 21.94
CA CYS A 42 -4.30 0.05 22.58
C CYS A 42 -4.45 1.20 21.57
N MET A 43 -3.57 1.31 20.57
CA MET A 43 -3.67 2.32 19.52
C MET A 43 -4.76 1.97 18.49
N ALA A 44 -4.90 0.71 18.12
CA ALA A 44 -5.96 0.22 17.24
C ALA A 44 -7.33 0.35 17.91
N ALA A 45 -7.44 0.02 19.20
CA ALA A 45 -8.65 0.19 19.99
C ALA A 45 -9.15 1.64 20.04
N LYS A 46 -8.24 2.62 20.04
CA LYS A 46 -8.59 4.06 19.97
C LYS A 46 -9.09 4.51 18.60
N ASN A 47 -8.73 3.78 17.54
CA ASN A 47 -9.01 4.17 16.15
C ASN A 47 -10.13 3.36 15.50
N ILE A 48 -10.57 2.25 16.10
CA ILE A 48 -11.67 1.41 15.57
C ILE A 48 -12.99 1.90 16.20
N LYS A 49 -13.81 2.61 15.41
CA LYS A 49 -15.21 2.87 15.75
C LYS A 49 -15.89 1.53 16.01
N GLY A 50 -16.42 1.32 17.21
CA GLY A 50 -17.09 0.08 17.61
C GLY A 50 -16.33 -0.76 18.63
N PHE A 51 -15.03 -0.54 18.83
CA PHE A 51 -14.26 -1.26 19.86
C PHE A 51 -14.81 -0.99 21.28
N ALA A 52 -15.22 0.25 21.53
CA ALA A 52 -15.88 0.63 22.79
C ALA A 52 -17.27 -0.01 22.99
N ASN A 53 -17.91 -0.50 21.93
CA ASN A 53 -19.25 -1.08 21.94
C ASN A 53 -19.25 -2.61 21.73
N GLY A 54 -18.08 -3.28 21.76
CA GLY A 54 -17.96 -4.73 21.60
C GLY A 54 -18.16 -5.23 20.14
N ASN A 55 -18.30 -4.34 19.18
CA ASN A 55 -18.47 -4.68 17.74
C ASN A 55 -17.14 -4.47 17.02
N TYR A 56 -16.24 -5.43 17.12
CA TYR A 56 -14.96 -5.44 16.40
C TYR A 56 -14.86 -6.65 15.47
N ASP A 57 -14.30 -6.41 14.30
CA ASP A 57 -13.98 -7.48 13.35
C ASP A 57 -12.67 -8.17 13.79
N ARG A 58 -12.83 -9.33 14.44
CA ARG A 58 -11.72 -10.16 14.93
C ARG A 58 -10.78 -10.58 13.81
N ASP A 59 -11.32 -10.89 12.64
CA ASP A 59 -10.53 -11.41 11.52
C ASP A 59 -9.72 -10.29 10.86
N ALA A 60 -10.26 -9.07 10.81
CA ALA A 60 -9.52 -7.89 10.38
C ALA A 60 -8.32 -7.59 11.31
N ILE A 61 -8.50 -7.68 12.62
CA ILE A 61 -7.41 -7.48 13.59
C ILE A 61 -6.32 -8.56 13.45
N LEU A 62 -6.72 -9.82 13.35
CA LEU A 62 -5.78 -10.92 13.16
C LEU A 62 -5.01 -10.81 11.84
N SER A 63 -5.68 -10.40 10.78
CA SER A 63 -5.09 -10.18 9.46
C SER A 63 -4.04 -9.07 9.49
N GLU A 64 -4.33 -7.95 10.14
CA GLU A 64 -3.38 -6.85 10.35
C GLU A 64 -2.15 -7.30 11.15
N LEU A 65 -2.34 -8.11 12.17
CA LEU A 65 -1.25 -8.63 13.00
C LEU A 65 -0.36 -9.63 12.24
N VAL A 66 -0.97 -10.48 11.42
CA VAL A 66 -0.24 -11.41 10.54
C VAL A 66 0.57 -10.63 9.50
N ALA A 67 -0.02 -9.61 8.88
CA ALA A 67 0.68 -8.73 7.94
C ALA A 67 1.87 -8.03 8.61
N ARG A 68 1.71 -7.49 9.83
CA ARG A 68 2.80 -6.86 10.60
C ARG A 68 3.89 -7.85 10.99
N LYS A 69 3.55 -9.10 11.36
CA LYS A 69 4.52 -10.16 11.64
C LYS A 69 5.35 -10.49 10.39
N HIS A 70 4.71 -10.61 9.23
CA HIS A 70 5.42 -10.84 7.96
C HIS A 70 6.36 -9.68 7.61
N MET A 71 5.93 -8.45 7.81
CA MET A 71 6.79 -7.26 7.60
C MET A 71 7.97 -7.21 8.58
N ALA A 72 7.76 -7.58 9.85
CA ALA A 72 8.83 -7.61 10.85
C ALA A 72 9.89 -8.68 10.54
N ASN A 73 9.46 -9.87 10.12
CA ASN A 73 10.36 -10.95 9.71
C ASN A 73 11.15 -10.54 8.45
N ALA A 74 10.48 -9.95 7.46
CA ALA A 74 11.13 -9.43 6.27
C ALA A 74 12.24 -8.41 6.58
N LYS A 75 11.98 -7.51 7.51
CA LYS A 75 12.96 -6.50 7.97
C LYS A 75 14.20 -7.13 8.62
N ALA A 76 14.04 -8.26 9.32
CA ALA A 76 15.17 -8.92 10.00
C ALA A 76 16.16 -9.58 9.02
N GLU A 77 15.69 -9.97 7.82
CA GLU A 77 16.48 -10.67 6.81
C GLU A 77 17.09 -9.76 5.74
N ILE A 78 16.60 -8.51 5.63
CA ILE A 78 17.02 -7.59 4.58
C ILE A 78 17.83 -6.44 5.17
N LYS A 79 19.05 -6.26 4.66
CA LYS A 79 19.86 -5.08 4.99
C LYS A 79 19.15 -3.83 4.48
N ALA A 80 18.72 -2.99 5.39
CA ALA A 80 17.98 -1.79 5.05
C ALA A 80 18.46 -0.58 5.85
N LYS A 81 18.44 0.58 5.20
CA LYS A 81 18.84 1.86 5.79
C LYS A 81 17.66 2.84 5.73
N ARG A 82 17.30 3.42 6.88
CA ARG A 82 16.46 4.62 6.92
C ARG A 82 17.25 5.84 6.49
N THR A 83 16.65 6.69 5.68
CA THR A 83 17.28 7.88 5.11
C THR A 83 16.22 8.93 4.78
N LYS A 84 16.64 10.00 4.12
CA LYS A 84 15.76 10.97 3.47
C LYS A 84 16.18 11.16 2.02
N ILE A 85 15.22 11.39 1.15
CA ILE A 85 15.39 11.77 -0.24
C ILE A 85 14.62 13.07 -0.46
N ASN A 86 15.30 14.18 -0.79
CA ASN A 86 14.68 15.51 -0.84
C ASN A 86 13.88 15.86 0.43
N ASP A 87 14.46 15.59 1.61
CA ASP A 87 13.84 15.73 2.93
C ASP A 87 12.64 14.83 3.21
N ILE A 88 12.22 14.00 2.26
CA ILE A 88 11.16 13.01 2.42
C ILE A 88 11.73 11.79 3.14
N PRO A 89 11.11 11.34 4.24
CA PRO A 89 11.50 10.10 4.90
C PRO A 89 11.47 8.92 3.94
N ALA A 90 12.55 8.15 3.90
CA ALA A 90 12.74 7.07 2.95
C ALA A 90 13.45 5.86 3.57
N ILE A 91 13.35 4.72 2.92
CA ILE A 91 14.20 3.56 3.14
C ILE A 91 14.90 3.16 1.85
N ILE A 92 16.08 2.56 2.00
CA ILE A 92 16.79 1.86 0.94
C ILE A 92 17.06 0.46 1.47
N ALA A 93 16.52 -0.56 0.80
CA ALA A 93 16.67 -1.96 1.15
C ALA A 93 17.45 -2.71 0.07
N GLY A 94 18.26 -3.69 0.49
CA GLY A 94 19.10 -4.50 -0.39
C GLY A 94 20.55 -3.99 -0.51
N GLU A 95 21.42 -4.84 -1.04
CA GLU A 95 22.82 -4.51 -1.30
C GLU A 95 22.94 -3.47 -2.43
N PRO A 96 24.03 -2.71 -2.49
CA PRO A 96 24.26 -1.76 -3.58
C PRO A 96 24.10 -2.40 -4.94
N SER A 97 23.36 -1.75 -5.82
CA SER A 97 23.03 -2.21 -7.18
C SER A 97 22.90 -1.01 -8.11
N ASP A 98 22.96 -1.25 -9.41
CA ASP A 98 22.62 -0.31 -10.49
C ASP A 98 21.14 -0.41 -10.91
N LYS A 99 20.38 -1.37 -10.30
CA LYS A 99 18.95 -1.60 -10.54
C LYS A 99 18.13 -1.27 -9.30
N ALA A 100 17.04 -0.56 -9.50
CA ALA A 100 16.17 -0.17 -8.39
C ALA A 100 14.69 -0.42 -8.68
N PHE A 101 13.94 -0.70 -7.61
CA PHE A 101 12.51 -0.50 -7.56
C PHE A 101 12.20 0.72 -6.69
N LEU A 102 11.46 1.68 -7.24
CA LEU A 102 10.79 2.71 -6.47
C LEU A 102 9.45 2.16 -5.99
N TYR A 103 9.30 1.98 -4.68
CA TYR A 103 8.07 1.49 -4.07
C TYR A 103 7.23 2.66 -3.54
N ILE A 104 5.96 2.71 -3.95
CA ILE A 104 4.99 3.73 -3.52
C ILE A 104 3.81 3.04 -2.85
N HIS A 105 3.66 3.27 -1.55
CA HIS A 105 2.58 2.68 -0.74
C HIS A 105 1.21 3.27 -1.08
N GLY A 106 0.15 2.58 -0.66
CA GLY A 106 -1.23 3.02 -0.78
C GLY A 106 -1.65 3.99 0.33
N LYS A 107 -2.94 4.36 0.35
CA LYS A 107 -3.52 5.13 1.45
C LYS A 107 -3.43 4.33 2.74
N MET A 108 -3.17 5.00 3.84
CA MET A 108 -2.88 4.45 5.18
C MET A 108 -1.59 3.62 5.27
N GLY A 109 -0.85 3.46 4.17
CA GLY A 109 0.41 2.76 4.13
C GLY A 109 1.60 3.62 4.61
N TYR A 110 2.80 3.08 4.52
CA TYR A 110 4.05 3.74 4.88
C TYR A 110 5.25 3.05 4.20
N LYS A 111 6.38 3.73 4.14
CA LYS A 111 7.57 3.26 3.41
C LYS A 111 8.07 1.88 3.81
N GLU A 112 7.88 1.48 5.08
CA GLU A 112 8.36 0.18 5.58
C GLU A 112 7.59 -1.01 5.00
N GLU A 113 6.39 -0.82 4.41
CA GLU A 113 5.69 -1.89 3.68
C GLU A 113 6.55 -2.44 2.54
N ALA A 114 7.46 -1.61 2.00
CA ALA A 114 8.39 -2.04 0.98
C ALA A 114 9.32 -3.18 1.40
N TYR A 115 9.55 -3.42 2.70
CA TYR A 115 10.32 -4.57 3.16
C TYR A 115 9.69 -5.89 2.70
N TYR A 116 8.36 -5.94 2.66
CA TYR A 116 7.65 -7.12 2.18
C TYR A 116 7.92 -7.39 0.69
N PHE A 117 7.93 -6.36 -0.13
CA PHE A 117 8.29 -6.47 -1.55
C PHE A 117 9.78 -6.77 -1.74
N ALA A 118 10.63 -6.17 -0.91
CA ALA A 118 12.08 -6.30 -0.98
C ALA A 118 12.57 -7.75 -0.78
N GLN A 119 11.81 -8.61 -0.09
CA GLN A 119 12.11 -10.05 0.04
C GLN A 119 12.19 -10.75 -1.32
N TYR A 120 11.46 -10.25 -2.31
CA TYR A 120 11.44 -10.79 -3.66
C TYR A 120 12.40 -10.06 -4.58
N ALA A 121 12.53 -8.73 -4.43
CA ALA A 121 13.32 -7.90 -5.33
C ALA A 121 14.83 -7.93 -5.00
N CYS A 122 15.21 -7.87 -3.73
CA CYS A 122 16.63 -7.83 -3.35
C CYS A 122 17.41 -9.09 -3.76
N PRO A 123 16.87 -10.33 -3.63
CA PRO A 123 17.55 -11.53 -4.13
C PRO A 123 17.76 -11.56 -5.65
N GLN A 124 17.03 -10.72 -6.42
CA GLN A 124 17.17 -10.56 -7.86
C GLN A 124 18.12 -9.40 -8.24
N GLY A 125 18.85 -8.88 -7.28
CA GLY A 125 19.84 -7.83 -7.48
C GLY A 125 19.27 -6.42 -7.59
N TYR A 126 18.05 -6.18 -7.10
CA TYR A 126 17.50 -4.84 -7.02
C TYR A 126 17.73 -4.24 -5.64
N GLN A 127 17.97 -2.93 -5.59
CA GLN A 127 17.65 -2.16 -4.39
C GLN A 127 16.17 -1.75 -4.43
N VAL A 128 15.52 -1.72 -3.26
CA VAL A 128 14.16 -1.20 -3.13
C VAL A 128 14.20 0.09 -2.35
N ILE A 129 13.74 1.16 -2.98
CA ILE A 129 13.66 2.49 -2.40
C ILE A 129 12.19 2.82 -2.17
N ALA A 130 11.83 3.22 -0.97
CA ALA A 130 10.48 3.64 -0.65
C ALA A 130 10.47 4.97 0.10
N ILE A 131 9.45 5.77 -0.15
CA ILE A 131 9.23 7.07 0.50
C ILE A 131 7.88 7.08 1.22
N ASP A 132 7.76 7.91 2.26
CA ASP A 132 6.46 8.22 2.85
C ASP A 132 5.75 9.30 2.02
N LEU A 133 4.55 9.01 1.55
CA LEU A 133 3.68 10.00 0.94
C LEU A 133 3.23 11.06 1.97
N PRO A 134 2.76 12.25 1.54
CA PRO A 134 2.17 13.23 2.45
C PRO A 134 1.12 12.60 3.38
N GLU A 135 1.06 13.05 4.64
CA GLU A 135 0.16 12.54 5.70
C GLU A 135 0.38 11.07 6.11
N HIS A 136 1.45 10.42 5.67
CA HIS A 136 1.70 9.00 5.95
C HIS A 136 3.05 8.76 6.62
N GLY A 137 3.20 7.61 7.27
CA GLY A 137 4.43 7.18 7.92
C GLY A 137 4.98 8.23 8.89
N ASP A 138 6.25 8.59 8.73
CA ASP A 138 6.92 9.62 9.54
C ASP A 138 6.40 11.04 9.23
N ARG A 139 5.56 11.22 8.19
CA ARG A 139 4.93 12.49 7.80
C ARG A 139 3.46 12.62 8.24
N LYS A 140 2.94 11.69 9.01
CA LYS A 140 1.50 11.65 9.38
C LYS A 140 1.01 12.92 10.10
N ASN A 141 1.91 13.65 10.78
CA ASN A 141 1.60 14.92 11.45
C ASN A 141 2.15 16.14 10.69
N SER A 142 2.59 15.98 9.45
CA SER A 142 3.08 17.08 8.64
C SER A 142 1.93 17.98 8.15
N LYS A 143 2.27 19.17 7.66
CA LYS A 143 1.29 20.10 7.07
C LYS A 143 0.93 19.71 5.64
N GLU A 144 1.77 18.94 4.97
CA GLU A 144 1.54 18.48 3.61
C GLU A 144 0.38 17.50 3.59
N LYS A 145 -0.53 17.69 2.62
CA LYS A 145 -1.72 16.87 2.43
C LYS A 145 -1.52 15.87 1.29
N LEU A 146 -2.18 14.71 1.38
CA LEU A 146 -2.18 13.74 0.30
C LEU A 146 -3.04 14.23 -0.88
N LEU A 147 -2.49 15.18 -1.61
CA LEU A 147 -3.12 15.80 -2.77
C LEU A 147 -2.27 15.55 -4.02
N PRO A 148 -2.88 15.38 -5.21
CA PRO A 148 -2.13 15.02 -6.41
C PRO A 148 -1.06 16.05 -6.79
N TRP A 149 -1.32 17.34 -6.61
CA TRP A 149 -0.35 18.41 -6.85
C TRP A 149 0.77 18.51 -5.81
N MET A 150 0.71 17.70 -4.74
CA MET A 150 1.79 17.53 -3.76
C MET A 150 2.52 16.20 -3.98
N ALA A 151 1.79 15.09 -4.01
CA ALA A 151 2.36 13.75 -4.06
C ALA A 151 3.06 13.45 -5.40
N ALA A 152 2.43 13.79 -6.54
CA ALA A 152 3.02 13.47 -7.84
C ALA A 152 4.34 14.22 -8.11
N PRO A 153 4.49 15.54 -7.83
CA PRO A 153 5.77 16.21 -7.94
C PRO A 153 6.86 15.64 -7.02
N GLU A 154 6.52 15.17 -5.82
CA GLU A 154 7.49 14.56 -4.90
C GLU A 154 8.00 13.22 -5.44
N ILE A 155 7.10 12.37 -5.95
CA ILE A 155 7.48 11.12 -6.62
C ILE A 155 8.36 11.39 -7.83
N LYS A 156 8.01 12.39 -8.64
CA LYS A 156 8.80 12.79 -9.82
C LYS A 156 10.22 13.22 -9.43
N ARG A 157 10.36 14.10 -8.44
CA ARG A 157 11.69 14.54 -7.96
C ARG A 157 12.48 13.38 -7.34
N THR A 158 11.81 12.48 -6.63
CA THR A 158 12.46 11.27 -6.10
C THR A 158 13.00 10.41 -7.25
N TYR A 159 12.19 10.14 -8.27
CA TYR A 159 12.65 9.41 -9.45
C TYR A 159 13.83 10.09 -10.14
N GLU A 160 13.81 11.40 -10.32
CA GLU A 160 14.88 12.16 -10.95
C GLU A 160 16.22 11.97 -10.24
N LEU A 161 16.24 12.05 -8.91
CA LEU A 161 17.45 11.75 -8.13
C LEU A 161 17.89 10.28 -8.24
N LEU A 162 16.93 9.36 -8.27
CA LEU A 162 17.25 7.94 -8.46
C LEU A 162 17.87 7.70 -9.85
N SER A 163 17.40 8.39 -10.88
CA SER A 163 17.90 8.25 -12.26
C SER A 163 19.34 8.72 -12.45
N GLU A 164 19.87 9.53 -11.53
CA GLU A 164 21.29 9.89 -11.52
C GLU A 164 22.18 8.74 -11.01
N ARG A 165 21.61 7.82 -10.23
CA ARG A 165 22.35 6.75 -9.57
C ARG A 165 22.09 5.36 -10.18
N TYR A 166 20.87 5.09 -10.61
CA TYR A 166 20.46 3.78 -11.09
C TYR A 166 20.29 3.78 -12.60
N SER A 167 20.89 2.81 -13.27
CA SER A 167 20.78 2.63 -14.73
C SER A 167 19.44 2.02 -15.14
N SER A 168 18.79 1.30 -14.21
CA SER A 168 17.51 0.61 -14.39
C SER A 168 16.59 0.94 -13.22
N ILE A 169 15.42 1.54 -13.53
CA ILE A 169 14.41 1.88 -12.51
C ILE A 169 13.07 1.27 -12.91
N SER A 170 12.57 0.44 -12.01
CA SER A 170 11.22 -0.11 -12.03
C SER A 170 10.37 0.50 -10.90
N VAL A 171 9.06 0.34 -10.98
CA VAL A 171 8.12 0.87 -9.98
C VAL A 171 7.30 -0.29 -9.42
N CYS A 172 7.14 -0.35 -8.10
CA CYS A 172 6.12 -1.16 -7.46
C CYS A 172 5.19 -0.21 -6.68
N ALA A 173 3.90 -0.27 -6.94
CA ALA A 173 2.99 0.66 -6.28
C ALA A 173 1.64 0.03 -5.93
N VAL A 174 1.03 0.51 -4.84
CA VAL A 174 -0.19 -0.04 -4.26
C VAL A 174 -1.32 1.00 -4.32
N SER A 175 -2.50 0.57 -4.78
CA SER A 175 -3.74 1.36 -4.73
C SER A 175 -3.56 2.77 -5.31
N ILE A 176 -3.83 3.83 -4.52
CA ILE A 176 -3.65 5.23 -4.91
C ILE A 176 -2.18 5.58 -5.23
N GLY A 177 -1.22 4.85 -4.63
CA GLY A 177 0.19 5.00 -4.96
C GLY A 177 0.50 4.69 -6.43
N ALA A 178 -0.23 3.73 -7.03
CA ALA A 178 -0.12 3.45 -8.45
C ALA A 178 -0.62 4.63 -9.30
N TRP A 179 -1.74 5.23 -8.93
CA TRP A 179 -2.26 6.42 -9.62
C TRP A 179 -1.30 7.60 -9.55
N PHE A 180 -0.76 7.91 -8.38
CA PHE A 180 0.26 8.96 -8.24
C PHE A 180 1.53 8.64 -9.02
N SER A 181 1.94 7.37 -9.08
CA SER A 181 3.10 6.95 -9.88
C SER A 181 2.86 7.17 -11.37
N MET A 182 1.68 6.83 -11.88
CA MET A 182 1.32 7.06 -13.28
C MET A 182 1.29 8.55 -13.63
N LEU A 183 0.72 9.39 -12.77
CA LEU A 183 0.74 10.85 -12.92
C LEU A 183 2.17 11.41 -12.95
N ALA A 184 3.00 10.97 -12.01
CA ALA A 184 4.33 11.53 -11.80
C ALA A 184 5.32 11.11 -12.88
N LEU A 185 5.17 9.87 -13.40
CA LEU A 185 6.21 9.19 -14.17
C LEU A 185 5.81 8.88 -15.62
N GLN A 186 4.67 9.41 -16.11
CA GLN A 186 4.20 9.17 -17.46
C GLN A 186 5.21 9.58 -18.55
N ASP A 187 6.00 10.61 -18.29
CA ASP A 187 7.08 11.13 -19.19
C ASP A 187 8.46 10.55 -18.87
N LYS A 188 8.58 9.61 -17.94
CA LYS A 188 9.84 9.02 -17.51
C LYS A 188 10.07 7.64 -18.11
N LYS A 189 11.34 7.24 -18.17
CA LYS A 189 11.73 5.89 -18.57
C LYS A 189 11.54 4.95 -17.38
N ILE A 190 10.57 4.06 -17.44
CA ILE A 190 10.32 3.01 -16.48
C ILE A 190 10.52 1.68 -17.19
N ASP A 191 11.41 0.84 -16.66
CA ASP A 191 11.70 -0.45 -17.29
C ASP A 191 10.52 -1.42 -17.08
N LYS A 192 9.88 -1.35 -15.90
CA LYS A 192 8.72 -2.16 -15.54
C LYS A 192 7.93 -1.49 -14.41
N ALA A 193 6.61 -1.61 -14.46
CA ALA A 193 5.76 -1.30 -13.34
C ALA A 193 5.06 -2.57 -12.82
N MET A 194 4.91 -2.67 -11.50
CA MET A 194 4.17 -3.71 -10.81
C MET A 194 3.13 -3.04 -9.92
N PHE A 195 1.86 -3.19 -10.24
CA PHE A 195 0.78 -2.54 -9.52
C PHE A 195 -0.11 -3.53 -8.78
N ILE A 196 -0.33 -3.27 -7.49
CA ILE A 196 -1.16 -4.08 -6.61
C ILE A 196 -2.46 -3.32 -6.36
N SER A 197 -3.60 -3.87 -6.79
CA SER A 197 -4.93 -3.26 -6.68
C SER A 197 -4.94 -1.77 -7.06
N PRO A 198 -4.45 -1.38 -8.26
CA PRO A 198 -4.24 0.02 -8.57
C PRO A 198 -5.55 0.79 -8.73
N ILE A 199 -5.57 2.04 -8.28
CA ILE A 199 -6.53 3.02 -8.76
C ILE A 199 -6.04 3.50 -10.13
N VAL A 200 -6.81 3.23 -11.17
CA VAL A 200 -6.48 3.61 -12.56
C VAL A 200 -7.40 4.68 -13.12
N ASP A 201 -8.47 5.01 -12.41
CA ASP A 201 -9.42 6.08 -12.76
C ASP A 201 -9.87 6.79 -11.48
N MET A 202 -9.18 7.87 -11.15
CA MET A 202 -9.46 8.63 -9.93
C MET A 202 -10.78 9.41 -10.03
N GLU A 203 -11.15 9.89 -11.21
CA GLU A 203 -12.44 10.55 -11.39
C GLU A 203 -13.58 9.57 -11.10
N LYS A 204 -13.51 8.37 -11.67
CA LYS A 204 -14.50 7.31 -11.43
C LYS A 204 -14.60 6.96 -9.94
N LEU A 205 -13.46 6.83 -9.26
CA LEU A 205 -13.44 6.56 -7.81
C LEU A 205 -14.12 7.69 -7.02
N ILE A 206 -13.80 8.96 -7.31
CA ILE A 206 -14.41 10.09 -6.60
C ILE A 206 -15.93 10.13 -6.88
N CYS A 207 -16.37 9.93 -8.13
CA CYS A 207 -17.78 9.87 -8.47
C CYS A 207 -18.49 8.72 -7.73
N THR A 208 -17.88 7.54 -7.65
CA THR A 208 -18.41 6.41 -6.88
C THR A 208 -18.52 6.74 -5.38
N MET A 209 -17.53 7.41 -4.81
CA MET A 209 -17.61 7.88 -3.41
C MET A 209 -18.72 8.92 -3.21
N MET A 210 -18.97 9.79 -4.20
CA MET A 210 -20.09 10.72 -4.16
C MET A 210 -21.44 9.98 -4.17
N GLU A 211 -21.58 8.95 -5.03
CA GLU A 211 -22.77 8.07 -5.06
C GLU A 211 -22.99 7.40 -3.69
N TRP A 212 -21.95 6.86 -3.05
CA TRP A 212 -22.05 6.26 -1.71
C TRP A 212 -22.49 7.25 -0.63
N ALA A 213 -22.06 8.52 -0.76
CA ALA A 213 -22.42 9.59 0.17
C ALA A 213 -23.76 10.25 -0.14
N GLY A 214 -24.38 9.94 -1.27
CA GLY A 214 -25.60 10.63 -1.75
C GLY A 214 -25.36 12.10 -2.07
N VAL A 215 -24.15 12.48 -2.52
CA VAL A 215 -23.71 13.85 -2.80
C VAL A 215 -23.72 14.09 -4.29
N THR A 216 -24.40 15.15 -4.75
CA THR A 216 -24.36 15.57 -6.15
C THR A 216 -23.12 16.40 -6.47
N GLU A 217 -22.84 16.54 -7.75
CA GLU A 217 -21.70 17.34 -8.22
C GLU A 217 -21.90 18.84 -7.95
N GLU A 218 -23.13 19.32 -8.08
CA GLU A 218 -23.51 20.70 -7.77
C GLU A 218 -23.31 20.99 -6.28
N GLU A 219 -23.76 20.10 -5.41
CA GLU A 219 -23.58 20.23 -3.96
C GLU A 219 -22.09 20.23 -3.59
N LEU A 220 -21.29 19.34 -4.18
CA LEU A 220 -19.85 19.31 -3.91
C LEU A 220 -19.15 20.57 -4.42
N ALA A 221 -19.57 21.11 -5.58
CA ALA A 221 -19.03 22.34 -6.14
C ALA A 221 -19.35 23.56 -5.27
N GLU A 222 -20.55 23.63 -4.70
CA GLU A 222 -20.97 24.70 -3.80
C GLU A 222 -20.23 24.65 -2.45
N ARG A 223 -20.17 23.45 -1.84
CA ARG A 223 -19.60 23.27 -0.50
C ARG A 223 -18.08 23.09 -0.49
N ILE A 224 -17.48 22.80 -1.63
CA ILE A 224 -16.04 22.57 -1.85
C ILE A 224 -15.52 21.32 -1.14
N LYS A 225 -15.93 21.06 0.11
CA LYS A 225 -15.53 19.90 0.91
C LYS A 225 -16.73 19.35 1.67
N ILE A 226 -16.93 18.03 1.56
CA ILE A 226 -18.00 17.32 2.25
C ILE A 226 -17.41 16.10 2.96
N PRO A 227 -17.33 16.09 4.30
CA PRO A 227 -16.98 14.90 5.06
C PRO A 227 -18.03 13.79 4.85
N THR A 228 -17.57 12.55 4.77
CA THR A 228 -18.44 11.38 4.61
C THR A 228 -18.43 10.49 5.84
N ASP A 229 -19.46 9.66 6.00
CA ASP A 229 -19.59 8.74 7.14
C ASP A 229 -18.57 7.58 7.06
N PHE A 230 -18.01 7.29 5.88
CA PHE A 230 -16.95 6.30 5.67
C PHE A 230 -15.53 6.86 5.85
N GLY A 231 -15.39 8.08 6.42
CA GLY A 231 -14.11 8.65 6.86
C GLY A 231 -13.32 9.40 5.78
N GLU A 232 -13.85 9.52 4.56
CA GLU A 232 -13.27 10.35 3.51
C GLU A 232 -13.85 11.77 3.52
N THR A 233 -13.12 12.70 2.91
CA THR A 233 -13.66 14.03 2.62
C THR A 233 -13.69 14.22 1.12
N LEU A 234 -14.88 14.27 0.54
CA LEU A 234 -15.06 14.65 -0.86
C LEU A 234 -14.56 16.09 -1.05
N ASN A 235 -13.86 16.34 -2.16
CA ASN A 235 -13.23 17.64 -2.40
C ASN A 235 -13.37 18.04 -3.86
N TRP A 236 -14.11 19.11 -4.12
CA TRP A 236 -14.33 19.66 -5.45
C TRP A 236 -13.04 20.06 -6.17
N ASN A 237 -12.10 20.65 -5.45
CA ASN A 237 -10.82 21.05 -6.04
C ASN A 237 -10.02 19.82 -6.50
N TYR A 238 -10.11 18.69 -5.77
CA TYR A 238 -9.48 17.46 -6.16
C TYR A 238 -10.11 16.91 -7.45
N LEU A 239 -11.43 16.75 -7.49
CA LEU A 239 -12.16 16.27 -8.67
C LEU A 239 -11.89 17.15 -9.90
N SER A 240 -11.99 18.48 -9.74
CA SER A 240 -11.73 19.45 -10.80
C SER A 240 -10.28 19.38 -11.31
N TRP A 241 -9.33 19.13 -10.41
CA TRP A 241 -7.93 18.98 -10.77
C TRP A 241 -7.70 17.68 -11.56
N VAL A 242 -8.28 16.56 -11.13
CA VAL A 242 -8.20 15.27 -11.82
C VAL A 242 -8.69 15.39 -13.26
N ARG A 243 -9.83 16.03 -13.48
CA ARG A 243 -10.41 16.27 -14.82
C ARG A 243 -9.53 17.12 -15.73
N LYS A 244 -8.81 18.08 -15.15
CA LYS A 244 -7.92 18.99 -15.88
C LYS A 244 -6.52 18.41 -16.14
N ASN A 245 -6.16 17.35 -15.43
CA ASN A 245 -4.82 16.75 -15.48
C ASN A 245 -4.90 15.25 -15.79
N PRO A 246 -5.40 14.86 -16.98
CA PRO A 246 -5.38 13.46 -17.39
C PRO A 246 -3.93 12.99 -17.53
N TYR A 247 -3.70 11.70 -17.33
CA TYR A 247 -2.41 11.07 -17.59
C TYR A 247 -2.51 10.05 -18.72
N LYS A 248 -1.35 9.77 -19.31
CA LYS A 248 -1.20 8.69 -20.29
C LYS A 248 -0.15 7.72 -19.79
N TRP A 249 -0.53 6.45 -19.64
CA TRP A 249 0.39 5.41 -19.21
C TRP A 249 0.63 4.40 -20.35
N ASP A 250 1.87 4.21 -20.73
CA ASP A 250 2.29 3.34 -21.84
C ASP A 250 3.47 2.44 -21.45
N LYS A 251 3.78 2.32 -20.16
CA LYS A 251 4.90 1.53 -19.67
C LYS A 251 4.54 0.04 -19.52
N PRO A 252 5.50 -0.88 -19.71
CA PRO A 252 5.28 -2.30 -19.40
C PRO A 252 4.80 -2.44 -17.95
N THR A 253 3.65 -3.05 -17.76
CA THR A 253 3.00 -3.08 -16.44
C THR A 253 2.41 -4.46 -16.15
N ASP A 254 2.74 -5.01 -14.99
CA ASP A 254 2.04 -6.16 -14.43
C ASP A 254 1.10 -5.71 -13.33
N ILE A 255 -0.13 -6.16 -13.38
CA ILE A 255 -1.17 -5.84 -12.39
C ILE A 255 -1.65 -7.11 -11.72
N ILE A 256 -1.76 -7.09 -10.38
CA ILE A 256 -2.60 -8.00 -9.63
C ILE A 256 -3.83 -7.26 -9.11
N TYR A 257 -5.01 -7.85 -9.29
CA TYR A 257 -6.30 -7.24 -9.00
C TYR A 257 -7.22 -8.24 -8.28
N GLY A 258 -7.91 -7.77 -7.24
CA GLY A 258 -8.93 -8.52 -6.53
C GLY A 258 -10.27 -8.45 -7.26
N GLY A 259 -10.86 -9.59 -7.63
CA GLY A 259 -12.14 -9.63 -8.35
C GLY A 259 -13.32 -9.05 -7.57
N LYS A 260 -13.18 -8.88 -6.24
CA LYS A 260 -14.14 -8.22 -5.35
C LYS A 260 -13.73 -6.80 -4.96
N ASP A 261 -12.79 -6.21 -5.69
CA ASP A 261 -12.34 -4.83 -5.46
C ASP A 261 -13.52 -3.86 -5.66
N ASN A 262 -13.82 -3.08 -4.64
CA ASN A 262 -14.89 -2.09 -4.64
C ASN A 262 -14.41 -0.65 -4.92
N MET A 263 -13.09 -0.45 -5.04
CA MET A 263 -12.49 0.87 -5.31
C MET A 263 -12.26 1.09 -6.81
N THR A 264 -11.88 0.03 -7.53
CA THR A 264 -11.71 0.05 -8.98
C THR A 264 -12.64 -0.99 -9.58
N PRO A 265 -13.71 -0.61 -10.29
CA PRO A 265 -14.59 -1.56 -10.95
C PRO A 265 -13.86 -2.44 -11.98
N ARG A 266 -14.25 -3.70 -12.10
CA ARG A 266 -13.61 -4.68 -12.99
C ARG A 266 -13.53 -4.18 -14.44
N GLU A 267 -14.58 -3.59 -14.96
CA GLU A 267 -14.61 -3.01 -16.32
C GLU A 267 -13.55 -1.92 -16.51
N THR A 268 -13.29 -1.12 -15.45
CA THR A 268 -12.31 -0.04 -15.47
C THR A 268 -10.89 -0.58 -15.54
N ILE A 269 -10.55 -1.58 -14.73
CA ILE A 269 -9.20 -2.18 -14.76
C ILE A 269 -8.97 -2.98 -16.06
N GLU A 270 -9.96 -3.67 -16.57
CA GLU A 270 -9.88 -4.40 -17.85
C GLU A 270 -9.73 -3.44 -19.05
N LYS A 271 -10.43 -2.32 -19.04
CA LYS A 271 -10.27 -1.25 -20.05
C LYS A 271 -8.87 -0.67 -20.00
N PHE A 272 -8.38 -0.37 -18.80
CA PHE A 272 -7.02 0.12 -18.61
C PHE A 272 -5.99 -0.88 -19.12
N SER A 273 -6.12 -2.17 -18.76
CA SER A 273 -5.17 -3.20 -19.17
C SER A 273 -5.09 -3.39 -20.68
N LYS A 274 -6.18 -3.15 -21.41
CA LYS A 274 -6.24 -3.20 -22.88
C LYS A 274 -5.64 -1.98 -23.57
N SER A 275 -5.54 -0.85 -22.86
CA SER A 275 -5.04 0.42 -23.42
C SER A 275 -3.53 0.59 -23.31
N CYS A 276 -2.83 -0.27 -22.59
CA CYS A 276 -1.39 -0.24 -22.41
C CYS A 276 -0.78 -1.65 -22.46
N ALA A 277 0.55 -1.73 -22.53
CA ALA A 277 1.29 -3.01 -22.49
C ALA A 277 1.24 -3.60 -21.05
N THR A 278 0.09 -4.19 -20.71
CA THR A 278 -0.24 -4.60 -19.34
C THR A 278 -0.63 -6.07 -19.27
N THR A 279 -0.03 -6.79 -18.33
CA THR A 279 -0.48 -8.13 -17.91
C THR A 279 -1.40 -7.99 -16.70
N LEU A 280 -2.65 -8.44 -16.81
CA LEU A 280 -3.63 -8.40 -15.72
C LEU A 280 -3.82 -9.80 -15.13
N THR A 281 -3.44 -9.97 -13.86
CA THR A 281 -3.73 -11.15 -13.06
C THR A 281 -4.91 -10.85 -12.15
N VAL A 282 -5.97 -11.64 -12.25
CA VAL A 282 -7.18 -11.47 -11.43
C VAL A 282 -7.27 -12.60 -10.41
N MET A 283 -7.36 -12.24 -9.14
CA MET A 283 -7.79 -13.16 -8.09
C MET A 283 -9.28 -12.99 -7.86
N GLU A 284 -10.12 -13.87 -8.39
CA GLU A 284 -11.58 -13.72 -8.41
C GLU A 284 -12.21 -13.51 -7.03
N LYS A 285 -11.65 -14.13 -5.98
CA LYS A 285 -12.10 -13.97 -4.59
C LYS A 285 -11.30 -12.93 -3.81
N GLY A 286 -10.32 -12.27 -4.45
CA GLY A 286 -9.51 -11.22 -3.83
C GLY A 286 -10.29 -9.94 -3.63
N GLU A 287 -9.95 -9.19 -2.60
CA GLU A 287 -10.46 -7.87 -2.27
C GLU A 287 -9.45 -6.79 -2.67
N HIS A 288 -9.82 -5.52 -2.55
CA HIS A 288 -8.89 -4.42 -2.82
C HIS A 288 -7.61 -4.54 -1.98
N TRP A 289 -7.76 -4.88 -0.71
CA TRP A 289 -6.65 -5.15 0.20
C TRP A 289 -6.42 -6.66 0.33
N PHE A 290 -5.29 -7.13 -0.19
CA PHE A 290 -4.85 -8.53 -0.05
C PHE A 290 -4.36 -8.77 1.37
N HIS A 291 -5.12 -9.49 2.19
CA HIS A 291 -4.83 -9.66 3.62
C HIS A 291 -5.06 -11.09 4.15
N THR A 292 -5.96 -11.88 3.56
CA THR A 292 -6.16 -13.25 4.01
C THR A 292 -4.99 -14.15 3.61
N PRO A 293 -4.74 -15.29 4.32
CA PRO A 293 -3.67 -16.21 3.96
C PRO A 293 -3.70 -16.66 2.49
N GLU A 294 -4.89 -16.91 1.95
CA GLU A 294 -5.08 -17.28 0.54
C GLU A 294 -4.72 -16.14 -0.39
N GLN A 295 -5.17 -14.92 -0.10
CA GLN A 295 -4.88 -13.73 -0.87
C GLN A 295 -3.37 -13.44 -0.84
N MET A 296 -2.75 -13.51 0.34
CA MET A 296 -1.31 -13.31 0.51
C MET A 296 -0.49 -14.36 -0.24
N LYS A 297 -0.94 -15.62 -0.27
CA LYS A 297 -0.27 -16.68 -1.04
C LYS A 297 -0.27 -16.38 -2.54
N VAL A 298 -1.36 -15.85 -3.07
CA VAL A 298 -1.46 -15.45 -4.48
C VAL A 298 -0.58 -14.24 -4.75
N LEU A 299 -0.66 -13.20 -3.91
CA LEU A 299 0.18 -12.00 -4.02
C LEU A 299 1.68 -12.34 -3.99
N ASN A 300 2.09 -13.21 -3.07
CA ASN A 300 3.50 -13.63 -2.94
C ASN A 300 4.00 -14.34 -4.19
N ARG A 301 3.21 -15.25 -4.75
CA ARG A 301 3.53 -15.95 -5.98
C ARG A 301 3.64 -14.97 -7.14
N TRP A 302 2.69 -14.04 -7.24
CA TRP A 302 2.69 -13.02 -8.27
C TRP A 302 3.90 -12.09 -8.18
N MET A 303 4.24 -11.58 -6.99
CA MET A 303 5.44 -10.76 -6.78
C MET A 303 6.71 -11.49 -7.18
N LYS A 304 6.86 -12.75 -6.72
CA LYS A 304 8.03 -13.57 -7.04
C LYS A 304 8.19 -13.78 -8.54
N ALA A 305 7.14 -14.19 -9.24
CA ALA A 305 7.18 -14.45 -10.67
C ALA A 305 7.52 -13.19 -11.47
N ASN A 306 6.87 -12.06 -11.15
CA ASN A 306 7.02 -10.84 -11.92
C ASN A 306 8.36 -10.14 -11.66
N VAL A 307 8.93 -10.23 -10.46
CA VAL A 307 10.28 -9.70 -10.19
C VAL A 307 11.33 -10.53 -10.91
N GLN A 308 11.18 -11.85 -11.00
CA GLN A 308 12.10 -12.76 -11.69
C GLN A 308 11.99 -12.70 -13.22
N GLY A 309 10.97 -12.04 -13.76
CA GLY A 309 10.69 -12.04 -15.20
C GLY A 309 10.17 -13.38 -15.75
N CYS A 310 9.70 -14.26 -14.86
CA CYS A 310 9.05 -15.51 -15.24
C CYS A 310 7.59 -15.23 -15.65
N ILE A 311 7.09 -15.97 -16.64
CA ILE A 311 5.66 -15.93 -17.00
C ILE A 311 4.87 -16.46 -15.81
N TYR A 312 3.91 -15.67 -15.34
CA TYR A 312 2.97 -16.10 -14.31
C TYR A 312 1.89 -16.97 -14.98
N ASP A 313 2.00 -18.28 -14.86
CA ASP A 313 0.93 -19.19 -15.26
C ASP A 313 -0.18 -19.19 -14.19
N ASN A 314 -1.40 -18.81 -14.59
CA ASN A 314 -2.60 -18.72 -13.77
C ASN A 314 -3.07 -20.07 -13.22
#